data_319fbd9cab6c30c3f161844252c5f65b
#
_entry.id   319fbd9cab6c30c3f161844252c5f65b
#
_cell.length_a   1.000
_cell.length_b   1.000
_cell.length_c   1.000
_cell.angle_alpha   90.00
_cell.angle_beta   90.00
_cell.angle_gamma   90.00
#
_symmetry.space_group_name_H-M   'P 1'
#
loop_
_entity.id
_entity.type
_entity.pdbx_description
1 polymer ?
#
loop_
_entity_poly.entity_id
_entity_poly.type
_entity_poly.pdbx_seq_one_letter_code
_entity_poly.pdbx_strand_id
1 'polypeptide(L)'
;QYYARPMINRPSIDTLEFARKGQTQHLQLRSGDLRRLTDDSIFVNDTVKAKVIGGVQKDGKPFIEIKMHGELKLTCQRCLELYDLQINSHSRFIIAADEMELVEVSLEEEGVITLLAEQERDLVDFVEEELLLALPMVPLHEEGECTIPQLSDGDTKVTSPFKGLRKAF
;
A
#
# COMPACT_ATOMS: atom_id res chain seq x y z
N GLN A 1 11.86 -22.85 -19.92
CA GLN A 1 12.13 -23.41 -18.57
C GLN A 1 11.32 -22.60 -17.59
N TYR A 2 10.18 -23.16 -17.11
CA TYR A 2 9.39 -22.56 -16.01
C TYR A 2 10.21 -22.75 -14.74
N TYR A 3 10.84 -21.69 -14.26
CA TYR A 3 11.38 -21.67 -12.91
C TYR A 3 10.19 -21.69 -11.95
N ALA A 4 9.99 -22.81 -11.25
CA ALA A 4 9.08 -22.88 -10.12
C ALA A 4 9.55 -21.83 -9.09
N ARG A 5 8.77 -20.76 -8.91
CA ARG A 5 9.03 -19.76 -7.85
C ARG A 5 8.95 -20.50 -6.52
N PRO A 6 9.89 -20.31 -5.60
CA PRO A 6 9.76 -20.88 -4.28
C PRO A 6 8.43 -20.38 -3.69
N MET A 7 7.56 -21.33 -3.32
CA MET A 7 6.32 -20.99 -2.63
C MET A 7 6.69 -20.38 -1.28
N ILE A 8 6.51 -19.07 -1.15
CA ILE A 8 6.65 -18.42 0.14
C ILE A 8 5.59 -19.00 1.04
N ASN A 9 6.01 -19.36 2.24
CA ASN A 9 5.08 -19.72 3.29
C ASN A 9 4.22 -18.50 3.59
N ARG A 10 2.97 -18.50 3.11
CA ARG A 10 1.99 -17.42 3.34
C ARG A 10 1.25 -17.75 4.64
N PRO A 11 1.64 -17.15 5.76
CA PRO A 11 1.00 -17.43 7.03
C PRO A 11 -0.44 -16.93 7.02
N SER A 12 -1.37 -17.80 7.37
CA SER A 12 -2.76 -17.48 7.63
C SER A 12 -3.01 -17.42 9.13
N ILE A 13 -3.83 -16.48 9.56
CA ILE A 13 -4.19 -16.29 10.97
C ILE A 13 -5.70 -16.19 11.15
N ASP A 14 -6.20 -16.64 12.30
CA ASP A 14 -7.45 -16.16 12.87
C ASP A 14 -7.18 -14.81 13.53
N THR A 15 -7.77 -13.73 12.99
CA THR A 15 -7.47 -12.37 13.39
C THR A 15 -7.84 -12.08 14.85
N LEU A 16 -8.97 -12.63 15.31
CA LEU A 16 -9.45 -12.45 16.67
C LEU A 16 -8.58 -13.21 17.68
N GLU A 17 -8.24 -14.46 17.35
CA GLU A 17 -7.34 -15.28 18.18
C GLU A 17 -5.93 -14.70 18.24
N PHE A 18 -5.41 -14.26 17.10
CA PHE A 18 -4.09 -13.61 16.98
C PHE A 18 -4.01 -12.37 17.87
N ALA A 19 -5.03 -11.51 17.82
CA ALA A 19 -5.12 -10.31 18.64
C ALA A 19 -5.22 -10.66 20.14
N ARG A 20 -6.13 -11.53 20.53
CA ARG A 20 -6.34 -11.93 21.94
C ARG A 20 -5.14 -12.60 22.58
N LYS A 21 -4.37 -13.38 21.81
CA LYS A 21 -3.14 -14.04 22.28
C LYS A 21 -1.92 -13.12 22.29
N GLY A 22 -2.02 -11.89 21.80
CA GLY A 22 -0.91 -10.94 21.73
C GLY A 22 0.23 -11.44 20.85
N GLN A 23 -0.08 -12.15 19.79
CA GLN A 23 0.93 -12.74 18.90
C GLN A 23 1.64 -11.67 18.07
N THR A 24 2.86 -11.96 17.66
CA THR A 24 3.63 -11.09 16.77
C THR A 24 4.21 -11.90 15.63
N GLN A 25 4.07 -11.39 14.40
CA GLN A 25 4.63 -11.99 13.21
C GLN A 25 5.51 -10.99 12.47
N HIS A 26 6.64 -11.46 11.97
CA HIS A 26 7.56 -10.68 11.14
C HIS A 26 7.53 -11.22 9.72
N LEU A 27 7.35 -10.33 8.75
CA LEU A 27 7.33 -10.64 7.33
C LEU A 27 8.42 -9.85 6.61
N GLN A 28 9.00 -10.45 5.58
CA GLN A 28 9.91 -9.80 4.64
C GLN A 28 9.38 -10.09 3.24
N LEU A 29 8.85 -9.06 2.61
CA LEU A 29 8.16 -9.16 1.33
C LEU A 29 9.02 -8.60 0.21
N ARG A 30 9.11 -9.35 -0.88
CA ARG A 30 9.75 -8.95 -2.13
C ARG A 30 8.69 -8.70 -3.19
N SER A 31 9.03 -8.05 -4.29
CA SER A 31 8.10 -7.81 -5.41
C SER A 31 7.36 -9.07 -5.87
N GLY A 32 8.04 -10.23 -5.88
CA GLY A 32 7.45 -11.50 -6.29
C GLY A 32 6.42 -12.10 -5.32
N ASP A 33 6.34 -11.56 -4.09
CA ASP A 33 5.43 -12.01 -3.03
C ASP A 33 4.10 -11.27 -3.09
N LEU A 34 4.13 -10.07 -3.67
CA LEU A 34 3.03 -9.13 -3.78
C LEU A 34 2.27 -9.41 -5.07
N ARG A 35 0.99 -9.74 -4.96
CA ARG A 35 0.16 -10.14 -6.10
C ARG A 35 -0.49 -8.96 -6.79
N ARG A 36 -0.81 -7.91 -6.03
CA ARG A 36 -1.51 -6.71 -6.50
C ARG A 36 -0.53 -5.63 -6.98
N LEU A 37 0.68 -5.59 -6.42
CA LEU A 37 1.79 -4.74 -6.87
C LEU A 37 2.52 -5.37 -8.06
N THR A 38 1.76 -5.79 -9.08
CA THR A 38 2.30 -6.38 -10.32
C THR A 38 2.49 -5.36 -11.44
N ASP A 39 2.21 -4.09 -11.18
CA ASP A 39 2.42 -3.01 -12.15
C ASP A 39 3.93 -2.79 -12.35
N ASP A 40 4.36 -2.78 -13.61
CA ASP A 40 5.75 -2.55 -14.01
C ASP A 40 6.28 -1.17 -13.58
N SER A 41 5.42 -0.30 -13.05
CA SER A 41 5.76 1.02 -12.55
C SER A 41 6.18 1.05 -11.07
N ILE A 42 6.04 -0.08 -10.35
CA ILE A 42 6.32 -0.17 -8.91
C ILE A 42 7.20 -1.39 -8.63
N PHE A 43 8.37 -1.14 -8.06
CA PHE A 43 9.32 -2.20 -7.70
C PHE A 43 9.73 -2.09 -6.24
N VAL A 44 9.81 -3.22 -5.55
CA VAL A 44 10.47 -3.29 -4.23
C VAL A 44 11.97 -3.42 -4.48
N ASN A 45 12.75 -2.44 -4.04
CA ASN A 45 14.20 -2.41 -4.28
C ASN A 45 14.92 -3.61 -3.67
N ASP A 46 14.57 -3.93 -2.41
CA ASP A 46 15.14 -5.07 -1.68
C ASP A 46 14.02 -5.86 -1.03
N THR A 47 13.61 -5.45 0.15
CA THR A 47 12.50 -6.05 0.90
C THR A 47 11.71 -4.99 1.65
N VAL A 48 10.39 -5.15 1.67
CA VAL A 48 9.53 -4.46 2.65
C VAL A 48 9.44 -5.34 3.89
N LYS A 49 9.89 -4.81 5.01
CA LYS A 49 9.79 -5.46 6.32
C LYS A 49 8.49 -5.03 6.97
N ALA A 50 7.69 -6.01 7.36
CA ALA A 50 6.45 -5.77 8.08
C ALA A 50 6.46 -6.49 9.42
N LYS A 51 5.94 -5.83 10.44
CA LYS A 51 5.69 -6.41 11.76
C LYS A 51 4.22 -6.30 12.06
N VAL A 52 3.56 -7.43 12.21
CA VAL A 52 2.15 -7.54 12.59
C VAL A 52 2.09 -7.91 14.07
N ILE A 53 1.38 -7.12 14.86
CA ILE A 53 1.31 -7.23 16.32
C ILE A 53 -0.15 -7.32 16.72
N GLY A 54 -0.54 -8.42 17.36
CA GLY A 54 -1.83 -8.55 18.04
C GLY A 54 -1.78 -8.03 19.45
N GLY A 55 -2.90 -7.56 19.96
CA GLY A 55 -3.03 -7.13 21.35
C GLY A 55 -4.49 -6.89 21.75
N VAL A 56 -4.68 -6.57 23.03
CA VAL A 56 -5.97 -6.17 23.59
C VAL A 56 -5.78 -4.82 24.28
N GLN A 57 -6.66 -3.88 23.99
CA GLN A 57 -6.67 -2.55 24.62
C GLN A 57 -7.10 -2.65 26.09
N LYS A 58 -6.94 -1.55 26.82
CA LYS A 58 -7.34 -1.50 28.25
C LYS A 58 -8.85 -1.66 28.47
N ASP A 59 -9.64 -1.27 27.49
CA ASP A 59 -11.09 -1.41 27.43
C ASP A 59 -11.56 -2.81 27.00
N GLY A 60 -10.61 -3.72 26.68
CA GLY A 60 -10.89 -5.10 26.29
C GLY A 60 -11.01 -5.32 24.78
N LYS A 61 -10.95 -4.26 23.96
CA LYS A 61 -11.07 -4.39 22.50
C LYS A 61 -9.81 -5.03 21.91
N PRO A 62 -9.91 -6.13 21.15
CA PRO A 62 -8.78 -6.74 20.46
C PRO A 62 -8.36 -5.88 19.26
N PHE A 63 -7.05 -5.80 19.01
CA PHE A 63 -6.50 -5.03 17.90
C PHE A 63 -5.36 -5.75 17.20
N ILE A 64 -5.14 -5.36 15.95
CA ILE A 64 -3.94 -5.72 15.17
C ILE A 64 -3.25 -4.42 14.73
N GLU A 65 -1.95 -4.35 14.96
CA GLU A 65 -1.07 -3.29 14.45
C GLU A 65 -0.20 -3.82 13.32
N ILE A 66 -0.08 -3.05 12.23
CA ILE A 66 0.86 -3.31 11.14
C ILE A 66 1.86 -2.16 11.08
N LYS A 67 3.14 -2.48 11.22
CA LYS A 67 4.24 -1.54 11.03
C LYS A 67 5.06 -1.99 9.85
N MET A 68 5.23 -1.10 8.86
CA MET A 68 5.99 -1.40 7.65
C MET A 68 7.13 -0.43 7.47
N HIS A 69 8.25 -0.95 6.99
CA HIS A 69 9.42 -0.18 6.62
C HIS A 69 10.10 -0.80 5.40
N GLY A 70 10.44 0.02 4.43
CA GLY A 70 11.10 -0.44 3.21
C GLY A 70 11.29 0.68 2.20
N GLU A 71 11.84 0.32 1.05
CA GLU A 71 12.04 1.23 -0.06
C GLU A 71 11.41 0.66 -1.33
N LEU A 72 10.64 1.48 -2.00
CA LEU A 72 10.03 1.17 -3.28
C LEU A 72 10.60 2.09 -4.35
N LYS A 73 10.70 1.57 -5.57
CA LYS A 73 11.01 2.35 -6.75
C LYS A 73 9.74 2.59 -7.55
N LEU A 74 9.38 3.84 -7.74
CA LEU A 74 8.18 4.26 -8.46
C LEU A 74 8.54 5.05 -9.71
N THR A 75 7.63 5.02 -10.71
CA THR A 75 7.74 5.88 -11.89
C THR A 75 7.02 7.20 -11.64
N CYS A 76 7.76 8.30 -11.72
CA CYS A 76 7.19 9.65 -11.62
C CYS A 76 6.23 9.91 -12.76
N GLN A 77 4.99 10.34 -12.44
CA GLN A 77 3.96 10.62 -13.45
C GLN A 77 4.19 11.93 -14.23
N ARG A 78 5.20 12.73 -13.84
CA ARG A 78 5.53 13.99 -14.50
C ARG A 78 6.66 13.86 -15.51
N CYS A 79 7.78 13.21 -15.14
CA CYS A 79 8.95 13.04 -16.01
C CYS A 79 9.15 11.62 -16.52
N LEU A 80 8.39 10.64 -16.03
CA LEU A 80 8.44 9.22 -16.35
C LEU A 80 9.76 8.53 -15.96
N GLU A 81 10.59 9.18 -15.16
CA GLU A 81 11.79 8.57 -14.58
C GLU A 81 11.48 7.89 -13.25
N LEU A 82 12.31 6.94 -12.88
CA LEU A 82 12.20 6.22 -11.61
C LEU A 82 12.73 7.07 -10.46
N TYR A 83 12.08 6.95 -9.29
CA TYR A 83 12.57 7.52 -8.04
C TYR A 83 12.32 6.57 -6.87
N ASP A 84 13.07 6.75 -5.81
CA ASP A 84 12.98 5.93 -4.62
C ASP A 84 12.04 6.57 -3.59
N LEU A 85 11.03 5.78 -3.16
CA LEU A 85 10.09 6.16 -2.11
C LEU A 85 10.36 5.35 -0.84
N GLN A 86 10.65 6.05 0.25
CA GLN A 86 10.75 5.43 1.57
C GLN A 86 9.36 5.19 2.14
N ILE A 87 9.05 3.93 2.47
CA ILE A 87 7.84 3.55 3.17
C ILE A 87 8.14 3.44 4.66
N ASN A 88 7.37 4.16 5.45
CA ASN A 88 7.33 4.04 6.90
C ASN A 88 5.88 4.24 7.34
N SER A 89 5.14 3.15 7.46
CA SER A 89 3.70 3.15 7.73
C SER A 89 3.40 2.43 9.03
N HIS A 90 2.39 2.92 9.74
CA HIS A 90 1.86 2.34 10.95
C HIS A 90 0.33 2.43 10.94
N SER A 91 -0.33 1.30 10.89
CA SER A 91 -1.78 1.19 10.91
C SER A 91 -2.23 0.35 12.10
N ARG A 92 -3.37 0.69 12.69
CA ARG A 92 -4.00 -0.07 13.77
C ARG A 92 -5.45 -0.34 13.44
N PHE A 93 -5.88 -1.57 13.65
CA PHE A 93 -7.22 -2.06 13.38
C PHE A 93 -7.82 -2.64 14.66
N ILE A 94 -9.03 -2.22 15.01
CA ILE A 94 -9.83 -2.91 16.02
C ILE A 94 -10.51 -4.09 15.34
N ILE A 95 -10.51 -5.25 15.99
CA ILE A 95 -11.10 -6.47 15.44
C ILE A 95 -12.43 -6.70 16.15
N ALA A 96 -13.53 -6.48 15.42
CA ALA A 96 -14.88 -6.76 15.89
C ALA A 96 -15.22 -8.25 15.67
N ALA A 97 -15.79 -8.90 16.67
CA ALA A 97 -16.15 -10.32 16.59
C ALA A 97 -17.35 -10.57 15.68
N ASP A 98 -18.26 -9.59 15.58
CA ASP A 98 -19.46 -9.66 14.73
C ASP A 98 -19.85 -8.28 14.17
N GLU A 99 -20.86 -8.26 13.32
CA GLU A 99 -21.33 -7.03 12.67
C GLU A 99 -21.94 -6.02 13.64
N MET A 100 -22.49 -6.46 14.76
CA MET A 100 -23.06 -5.55 15.77
C MET A 100 -21.94 -4.79 16.50
N GLU A 101 -20.90 -5.50 16.91
CA GLU A 101 -19.70 -4.91 17.52
C GLU A 101 -18.97 -3.98 16.53
N LEU A 102 -18.91 -4.36 15.22
CA LEU A 102 -18.34 -3.52 14.17
C LEU A 102 -19.02 -2.15 14.10
N VAL A 103 -20.34 -2.11 14.12
CA VAL A 103 -21.12 -0.86 14.06
C VAL A 103 -20.93 -0.05 15.34
N GLU A 104 -20.99 -0.70 16.50
CA GLU A 104 -20.87 -0.06 17.81
C GLU A 104 -19.51 0.64 17.95
N VAL A 105 -18.39 -0.07 17.69
CA VAL A 105 -17.03 0.50 17.74
C VAL A 105 -16.86 1.64 16.75
N SER A 106 -17.37 1.51 15.54
CA SER A 106 -17.28 2.55 14.51
C SER A 106 -18.03 3.83 14.85
N LEU A 107 -19.07 3.73 15.68
CA LEU A 107 -19.83 4.90 16.17
C LEU A 107 -19.17 5.58 17.37
N GLU A 108 -18.46 4.81 18.20
CA GLU A 108 -17.84 5.33 19.44
C GLU A 108 -16.51 6.03 19.19
N GLU A 109 -15.74 5.58 18.22
CA GLU A 109 -14.37 6.03 17.97
C GLU A 109 -14.19 6.58 16.54
N GLU A 110 -14.34 7.90 16.36
CA GLU A 110 -14.05 8.55 15.08
C GLU A 110 -12.58 8.37 14.68
N GLY A 111 -12.33 7.95 13.45
CA GLY A 111 -10.99 7.79 12.91
C GLY A 111 -10.30 6.46 13.24
N VAL A 112 -10.94 5.55 13.94
CA VAL A 112 -10.46 4.19 14.15
C VAL A 112 -10.93 3.29 13.01
N ILE A 113 -10.01 2.51 12.45
CA ILE A 113 -10.35 1.49 11.46
C ILE A 113 -10.77 0.22 12.19
N THR A 114 -12.01 -0.22 11.95
CA THR A 114 -12.54 -1.45 12.52
C THR A 114 -12.74 -2.49 11.42
N LEU A 115 -12.28 -3.71 11.67
CA LEU A 115 -12.42 -4.84 10.77
C LEU A 115 -13.21 -5.97 11.44
N LEU A 116 -14.01 -6.66 10.64
CA LEU A 116 -14.66 -7.88 11.08
C LEU A 116 -13.64 -9.01 11.25
N ALA A 117 -13.82 -9.85 12.26
CA ALA A 117 -12.95 -11.00 12.49
C ALA A 117 -13.00 -12.00 11.34
N GLU A 118 -11.84 -12.46 10.91
CA GLU A 118 -11.68 -13.47 9.87
C GLU A 118 -10.91 -14.67 10.44
N GLN A 119 -11.38 -15.89 10.16
CA GLN A 119 -10.74 -17.12 10.66
C GLN A 119 -9.48 -17.50 9.87
N GLU A 120 -9.41 -17.11 8.59
CA GLU A 120 -8.30 -17.45 7.69
C GLU A 120 -7.85 -16.22 6.89
N ARG A 121 -7.23 -15.25 7.59
CA ARG A 121 -6.67 -14.07 6.94
C ARG A 121 -5.24 -14.33 6.51
N ASP A 122 -4.95 -14.25 5.21
CA ASP A 122 -3.59 -14.28 4.69
C ASP A 122 -2.85 -13.00 5.11
N LEU A 123 -1.76 -13.16 5.87
CA LEU A 123 -0.99 -12.02 6.39
C LEU A 123 -0.25 -11.25 5.30
N VAL A 124 0.17 -11.93 4.23
CA VAL A 124 0.85 -11.25 3.11
C VAL A 124 -0.14 -10.35 2.38
N ASP A 125 -1.35 -10.85 2.10
CA ASP A 125 -2.39 -10.05 1.47
C ASP A 125 -2.81 -8.87 2.35
N PHE A 126 -2.87 -9.07 3.68
CA PHE A 126 -3.22 -8.00 4.61
C PHE A 126 -2.15 -6.89 4.64
N VAL A 127 -0.88 -7.26 4.66
CA VAL A 127 0.23 -6.30 4.59
C VAL A 127 0.30 -5.63 3.22
N GLU A 128 0.01 -6.34 2.13
CA GLU A 128 -0.04 -5.79 0.79
C GLU A 128 -1.14 -4.73 0.62
N GLU A 129 -2.32 -4.95 1.22
CA GLU A 129 -3.40 -3.95 1.25
C GLU A 129 -2.94 -2.65 1.91
N GLU A 130 -2.28 -2.76 3.07
CA GLU A 130 -1.74 -1.60 3.78
C GLU A 130 -0.59 -0.91 3.02
N LEU A 131 0.24 -1.69 2.33
CA LEU A 131 1.29 -1.13 1.49
C LEU A 131 0.70 -0.31 0.33
N LEU A 132 -0.34 -0.82 -0.33
CA LEU A 132 -1.05 -0.11 -1.39
C LEU A 132 -1.66 1.21 -0.90
N LEU A 133 -2.22 1.22 0.31
CA LEU A 133 -2.79 2.44 0.92
C LEU A 133 -1.71 3.44 1.34
N ALA A 134 -0.50 2.99 1.61
CA ALA A 134 0.63 3.86 1.94
C ALA A 134 1.27 4.53 0.72
N LEU A 135 0.94 4.08 -0.50
CA LEU A 135 1.45 4.68 -1.73
C LEU A 135 0.77 6.01 -2.04
N PRO A 136 1.48 7.00 -2.60
CA PRO A 136 0.87 8.21 -3.08
C PRO A 136 -0.07 7.92 -4.27
N MET A 137 -1.24 8.55 -4.31
CA MET A 137 -2.20 8.41 -5.43
C MET A 137 -1.58 8.82 -6.78
N VAL A 138 -0.68 9.81 -6.75
CA VAL A 138 0.09 10.26 -7.91
C VAL A 138 1.56 10.31 -7.51
N PRO A 139 2.36 9.32 -7.91
CA PRO A 139 3.78 9.31 -7.61
C PRO A 139 4.50 10.42 -8.39
N LEU A 140 5.19 11.30 -7.68
CA LEU A 140 5.94 12.42 -8.23
C LEU A 140 7.26 12.58 -7.47
N HIS A 141 8.32 12.99 -8.18
CA HIS A 141 9.50 13.54 -7.53
C HIS A 141 9.17 14.79 -6.70
N GLU A 142 9.99 15.12 -5.75
CA GLU A 142 9.90 16.41 -5.05
C GLU A 142 10.04 17.58 -6.04
N GLU A 143 9.59 18.79 -5.62
CA GLU A 143 9.65 19.96 -6.47
C GLU A 143 11.11 20.30 -6.85
N GLY A 144 11.36 20.42 -8.15
CA GLY A 144 12.70 20.75 -8.70
C GLY A 144 13.55 19.52 -9.06
N GLU A 145 13.18 18.30 -8.69
CA GLU A 145 13.95 17.09 -9.00
C GLU A 145 13.61 16.46 -10.35
N CYS A 146 12.47 16.81 -10.94
CA CYS A 146 12.12 16.30 -12.27
C CYS A 146 13.01 16.89 -13.35
N THR A 147 13.72 16.04 -14.05
CA THR A 147 14.37 16.39 -15.32
C THR A 147 13.28 16.46 -16.40
N ILE A 148 12.62 17.60 -16.52
CA ILE A 148 11.70 17.82 -17.65
C ILE A 148 12.58 17.89 -18.91
N PRO A 149 12.40 17.01 -19.91
CA PRO A 149 13.09 17.17 -21.18
C PRO A 149 12.73 18.58 -21.70
N GLN A 150 13.72 19.46 -21.79
CA GLN A 150 13.52 20.73 -22.48
C GLN A 150 13.14 20.33 -23.91
N LEU A 151 11.87 20.54 -24.25
CA LEU A 151 11.48 20.58 -25.66
C LEU A 151 12.36 21.64 -26.28
N SER A 152 13.37 21.20 -27.01
CA SER A 152 14.14 22.11 -27.84
C SER A 152 13.13 22.86 -28.70
N ASP A 153 13.14 24.18 -28.65
CA ASP A 153 12.33 25.07 -29.51
C ASP A 153 12.73 24.96 -31.00
N GLY A 154 13.09 23.75 -31.43
CA GLY A 154 13.44 23.33 -32.78
C GLY A 154 12.19 22.89 -33.54
N ASP A 155 11.56 23.84 -34.24
CA ASP A 155 10.78 23.62 -35.49
C ASP A 155 9.78 22.43 -35.53
N THR A 156 8.94 22.26 -34.57
CA THR A 156 7.67 21.61 -34.84
C THR A 156 6.58 22.68 -34.80
N LYS A 157 6.15 23.13 -35.99
CA LYS A 157 4.85 23.78 -36.17
C LYS A 157 3.78 22.81 -35.71
N VAL A 158 3.55 22.74 -34.38
CA VAL A 158 2.42 22.02 -33.85
C VAL A 158 1.16 22.81 -34.26
N THR A 159 0.62 22.40 -35.40
CA THR A 159 -0.71 22.86 -35.83
C THR A 159 -1.71 22.19 -34.89
N SER A 160 -2.06 22.90 -33.82
CA SER A 160 -3.10 22.44 -32.91
C SER A 160 -4.35 22.07 -33.73
N PRO A 161 -4.89 20.84 -33.60
CA PRO A 161 -6.11 20.45 -34.30
C PRO A 161 -7.32 21.34 -33.94
N PHE A 162 -7.20 22.13 -32.87
CA PHE A 162 -8.23 23.06 -32.41
C PHE A 162 -8.06 24.51 -32.91
N LYS A 163 -7.06 24.76 -33.76
CA LYS A 163 -6.82 26.10 -34.33
C LYS A 163 -8.02 26.67 -35.10
N GLY A 164 -8.88 25.78 -35.63
CA GLY A 164 -10.11 26.17 -36.34
C GLY A 164 -11.27 26.60 -35.44
N LEU A 165 -11.29 26.25 -34.14
CA LEU A 165 -12.38 26.53 -33.24
C LEU A 165 -12.45 28.02 -32.77
N ARG A 166 -11.35 28.76 -32.90
CA ARG A 166 -11.32 30.21 -32.56
C ARG A 166 -12.15 31.10 -33.46
N LYS A 167 -12.71 30.59 -34.58
CA LYS A 167 -13.52 31.37 -35.53
C LYS A 167 -15.02 31.08 -35.42
N ALA A 168 -15.46 30.33 -34.42
CA ALA A 168 -16.84 29.90 -34.26
C ALA A 168 -17.62 30.68 -33.19
N PHE A 169 -17.05 31.80 -32.65
CA PHE A 169 -17.73 32.71 -31.72
C PHE A 169 -17.48 34.13 -32.13
#